data_f86cab16fb069b24a28712723c19a874
#
_entry.id   f86cab16fb069b24a28712723c19a874
#
_cell.length_a   1.000
_cell.length_b   1.000
_cell.length_c   1.000
_cell.angle_alpha   90.00
_cell.angle_beta   90.00
_cell.angle_gamma   90.00
#
_symmetry.space_group_name_H-M   'P 1'
#
loop_
_entity.id
_entity.type
_entity.pdbx_description
1 polymer ?
#
loop_
_entity_poly.entity_id
_entity_poly.type
_entity_poly.pdbx_seq_one_letter_code
_entity_poly.pdbx_strand_id
1 'polypeptide(L)'
;LGNGIDPLKVIDEYGADALRMMLMVGSTAGNDMRYSDEKVTASRNFANKLWNASRFVQMNLPEDFEPGMPAEELLDMSDKWVLSELARTAAEVTANLDKYELGLAAEKVENFIWDIYCDWYIEICKSRLNGEDAQQADTARKVLVWVLDKALKLLHPFMPFITEEIYQALPGSAETIMTQEWPDAGKMTAWPQECADFEVLMDYIKAVRTIRNDMNVHPAKKTSMTIETANPAAFQKGGAYLARFAFATDVALTEKYTGTTDGVVTVVTPAARGFIPMMELIDREKELKRLHKELEKAEKEANMFRNQLNNPKFVERAPEKLVNETRTKLAASEDKIANINQSIQALG
;
A
#
# COMPACT_ATOMS: atom_id res chain seq x y z
N LEU A 1 21.13 -26.49 -26.90
CA LEU A 1 19.83 -26.90 -27.46
C LEU A 1 19.00 -27.47 -26.31
N GLY A 2 17.88 -26.85 -25.98
CA GLY A 2 17.01 -27.25 -24.85
C GLY A 2 16.55 -26.08 -23.96
N ASN A 3 17.01 -24.86 -24.21
CA ASN A 3 16.67 -23.67 -23.43
C ASN A 3 15.57 -22.83 -24.09
N GLY A 4 14.95 -23.30 -25.16
CA GLY A 4 13.82 -22.63 -25.80
C GLY A 4 12.52 -22.98 -25.10
N ILE A 5 11.73 -21.96 -24.78
CA ILE A 5 10.37 -22.10 -24.28
C ILE A 5 9.42 -21.86 -25.44
N ASP A 6 8.43 -22.74 -25.57
CA ASP A 6 7.40 -22.59 -26.60
C ASP A 6 6.43 -21.48 -26.16
N PRO A 7 6.38 -20.33 -26.87
CA PRO A 7 5.50 -19.23 -26.47
C PRO A 7 4.02 -19.61 -26.54
N LEU A 8 3.61 -20.55 -27.37
CA LEU A 8 2.20 -20.98 -27.45
C LEU A 8 1.76 -21.68 -26.16
N LYS A 9 2.63 -22.49 -25.55
CA LYS A 9 2.33 -23.09 -24.25
C LYS A 9 2.17 -22.04 -23.13
N VAL A 10 3.01 -21.00 -23.15
CA VAL A 10 2.89 -19.89 -22.18
C VAL A 10 1.59 -19.12 -22.41
N ILE A 11 1.21 -18.89 -23.67
CA ILE A 11 -0.06 -18.23 -24.01
C ILE A 11 -1.26 -19.06 -23.56
N ASP A 12 -1.23 -20.37 -23.74
CA ASP A 12 -2.31 -21.26 -23.30
C ASP A 12 -2.48 -21.27 -21.76
N GLU A 13 -1.37 -21.13 -21.02
CA GLU A 13 -1.39 -21.18 -19.54
C GLU A 13 -1.63 -19.83 -18.90
N TYR A 14 -1.04 -18.75 -19.42
CA TYR A 14 -1.02 -17.43 -18.77
C TYR A 14 -1.80 -16.35 -19.54
N GLY A 15 -2.07 -16.57 -20.81
CA GLY A 15 -2.66 -15.59 -21.73
C GLY A 15 -1.62 -14.80 -22.53
N ALA A 16 -2.02 -14.34 -23.72
CA ALA A 16 -1.15 -13.60 -24.62
C ALA A 16 -0.67 -12.25 -24.02
N ASP A 17 -1.55 -11.51 -23.36
CA ASP A 17 -1.21 -10.23 -22.75
C ASP A 17 -0.19 -10.37 -21.62
N ALA A 18 -0.27 -11.44 -20.82
CA ALA A 18 0.70 -11.70 -19.75
C ALA A 18 2.11 -11.94 -20.32
N LEU A 19 2.21 -12.74 -21.39
CA LEU A 19 3.48 -12.96 -22.07
C LEU A 19 4.02 -11.67 -22.69
N ARG A 20 3.18 -10.89 -23.40
CA ARG A 20 3.56 -9.61 -24.00
C ARG A 20 4.10 -8.63 -22.99
N MET A 21 3.38 -8.45 -21.88
CA MET A 21 3.77 -7.54 -20.80
C MET A 21 5.09 -7.99 -20.15
N MET A 22 5.23 -9.27 -19.83
CA MET A 22 6.47 -9.84 -19.29
C MET A 22 7.68 -9.58 -20.19
N LEU A 23 7.50 -9.67 -21.52
CA LEU A 23 8.58 -9.42 -22.49
C LEU A 23 8.96 -7.93 -22.58
N MET A 24 8.08 -7.01 -22.18
CA MET A 24 8.34 -5.56 -22.22
C MET A 24 8.89 -5.05 -20.90
N VAL A 25 8.27 -5.40 -19.77
CA VAL A 25 8.66 -4.89 -18.44
C VAL A 25 10.05 -5.42 -18.06
N GLY A 26 10.94 -4.50 -17.71
CA GLY A 26 12.31 -4.80 -17.32
C GLY A 26 13.23 -5.17 -18.47
N SER A 27 12.78 -5.01 -19.72
CA SER A 27 13.67 -5.12 -20.88
C SER A 27 14.47 -3.83 -21.07
N THR A 28 15.79 -3.98 -21.19
CA THR A 28 16.70 -2.88 -21.53
C THR A 28 17.41 -3.19 -22.84
N ALA A 29 17.54 -2.18 -23.68
CA ALA A 29 18.20 -2.35 -24.97
C ALA A 29 19.61 -2.93 -24.80
N GLY A 30 19.93 -3.98 -25.56
CA GLY A 30 21.24 -4.65 -25.54
C GLY A 30 21.41 -5.72 -24.48
N ASN A 31 20.42 -6.01 -23.65
CA ASN A 31 20.46 -7.09 -22.66
C ASN A 31 19.50 -8.23 -23.03
N ASP A 32 19.99 -9.46 -22.86
CA ASP A 32 19.14 -10.65 -23.02
C ASP A 32 18.17 -10.76 -21.83
N MET A 33 16.88 -10.96 -22.15
CA MET A 33 15.89 -11.24 -21.13
C MET A 33 15.76 -12.76 -20.94
N ARG A 34 15.86 -13.20 -19.69
CA ARG A 34 15.56 -14.59 -19.33
C ARG A 34 14.09 -14.74 -19.02
N TYR A 35 13.47 -15.75 -19.59
CA TYR A 35 12.13 -16.15 -19.22
C TYR A 35 12.07 -16.58 -17.74
N SER A 36 10.99 -16.22 -17.06
CA SER A 36 10.72 -16.61 -15.67
C SER A 36 9.21 -16.79 -15.50
N ASP A 37 8.81 -17.95 -14.97
CA ASP A 37 7.41 -18.24 -14.62
C ASP A 37 6.87 -17.24 -13.59
N GLU A 38 7.72 -16.75 -12.70
CA GLU A 38 7.37 -15.72 -11.70
C GLU A 38 6.98 -14.41 -12.38
N LYS A 39 7.75 -13.96 -13.38
CA LYS A 39 7.48 -12.72 -14.10
C LYS A 39 6.20 -12.80 -14.93
N VAL A 40 5.98 -13.89 -15.65
CA VAL A 40 4.74 -14.04 -16.43
C VAL A 40 3.52 -14.18 -15.50
N THR A 41 3.68 -14.84 -14.35
CA THR A 41 2.64 -14.90 -13.32
C THR A 41 2.33 -13.52 -12.76
N ALA A 42 3.33 -12.67 -12.50
CA ALA A 42 3.13 -11.29 -12.09
C ALA A 42 2.33 -10.50 -13.12
N SER A 43 2.67 -10.61 -14.41
CA SER A 43 1.94 -9.94 -15.50
C SER A 43 0.49 -10.46 -15.63
N ARG A 44 0.23 -11.75 -15.41
CA ARG A 44 -1.13 -12.31 -15.35
C ARG A 44 -1.89 -11.74 -14.14
N ASN A 45 -1.24 -11.62 -12.99
CA ASN A 45 -1.87 -11.04 -11.80
C ASN A 45 -2.21 -9.56 -12.00
N PHE A 46 -1.38 -8.82 -12.73
CA PHE A 46 -1.67 -7.46 -13.16
C PHE A 46 -2.93 -7.42 -14.06
N ALA A 47 -3.02 -8.27 -15.07
CA ALA A 47 -4.22 -8.39 -15.90
C ALA A 47 -5.48 -8.67 -15.07
N ASN A 48 -5.39 -9.62 -14.13
CA ASN A 48 -6.51 -9.95 -13.23
C ASN A 48 -6.88 -8.76 -12.33
N LYS A 49 -5.91 -7.99 -11.83
CA LYS A 49 -6.17 -6.80 -11.01
C LYS A 49 -6.88 -5.73 -11.82
N LEU A 50 -6.43 -5.46 -13.04
CA LEU A 50 -7.07 -4.52 -13.96
C LEU A 50 -8.51 -4.96 -14.30
N TRP A 51 -8.72 -6.23 -14.59
CA TRP A 51 -10.05 -6.81 -14.84
C TRP A 51 -10.99 -6.60 -13.65
N ASN A 52 -10.54 -6.92 -12.45
CA ASN A 52 -11.34 -6.74 -11.24
C ASN A 52 -11.63 -5.26 -10.96
N ALA A 53 -10.67 -4.37 -11.19
CA ALA A 53 -10.85 -2.93 -11.08
C ALA A 53 -11.91 -2.42 -12.08
N SER A 54 -11.86 -2.85 -13.33
CA SER A 54 -12.83 -2.46 -14.35
C SER A 54 -14.23 -2.95 -14.02
N ARG A 55 -14.36 -4.19 -13.53
CA ARG A 55 -15.65 -4.72 -13.07
C ARG A 55 -16.20 -3.93 -11.88
N PHE A 56 -15.33 -3.56 -10.92
CA PHE A 56 -15.75 -2.70 -9.81
C PHE A 56 -16.31 -1.38 -10.31
N VAL A 57 -15.64 -0.73 -11.27
CA VAL A 57 -16.13 0.51 -11.86
C VAL A 57 -17.49 0.29 -12.49
N GLN A 58 -17.64 -0.68 -13.40
CA GLN A 58 -18.88 -0.97 -14.12
C GLN A 58 -20.06 -1.28 -13.18
N MET A 59 -19.83 -2.07 -12.14
CA MET A 59 -20.88 -2.42 -11.16
C MET A 59 -21.36 -1.24 -10.31
N ASN A 60 -20.61 -0.15 -10.27
CA ASN A 60 -20.98 1.08 -9.54
C ASN A 60 -21.59 2.17 -10.44
N LEU A 61 -21.74 1.90 -11.75
CA LEU A 61 -22.41 2.83 -12.67
C LEU A 61 -23.90 2.58 -12.67
N PRO A 62 -24.74 3.61 -12.58
CA PRO A 62 -26.18 3.49 -12.78
C PRO A 62 -26.48 3.25 -14.28
N GLU A 63 -27.69 2.75 -14.58
CA GLU A 63 -28.11 2.45 -15.96
C GLU A 63 -28.16 3.69 -16.86
N ASP A 64 -28.44 4.86 -16.29
CA ASP A 64 -28.49 6.17 -16.95
C ASP A 64 -27.18 6.95 -16.85
N PHE A 65 -26.07 6.29 -16.60
CA PHE A 65 -24.77 6.96 -16.46
C PHE A 65 -24.33 7.63 -17.76
N GLU A 66 -24.07 8.93 -17.68
CA GLU A 66 -23.50 9.72 -18.76
C GLU A 66 -22.01 9.96 -18.51
N PRO A 67 -21.12 9.43 -19.39
CA PRO A 67 -19.69 9.68 -19.29
C PRO A 67 -19.36 11.12 -19.59
N GLY A 68 -18.32 11.64 -18.96
CA GLY A 68 -17.84 13.00 -19.18
C GLY A 68 -16.97 13.47 -18.01
N MET A 69 -16.20 14.51 -18.24
CA MET A 69 -15.40 15.12 -17.19
C MET A 69 -16.29 16.02 -16.32
N PRO A 70 -16.26 15.89 -14.98
CA PRO A 70 -16.97 16.81 -14.10
C PRO A 70 -16.40 18.24 -14.21
N ALA A 71 -17.20 19.24 -13.81
CA ALA A 71 -16.71 20.59 -13.63
C ALA A 71 -15.64 20.63 -12.53
N GLU A 72 -14.64 21.51 -12.68
CA GLU A 72 -13.46 21.54 -11.79
C GLU A 72 -13.80 21.77 -10.32
N GLU A 73 -14.79 22.58 -10.04
CA GLU A 73 -15.28 22.91 -8.70
C GLU A 73 -15.90 21.73 -7.95
N LEU A 74 -16.27 20.65 -8.67
CA LEU A 74 -16.79 19.41 -8.09
C LEU A 74 -15.69 18.41 -7.72
N LEU A 75 -14.48 18.61 -8.26
CA LEU A 75 -13.34 17.74 -8.01
C LEU A 75 -12.78 17.94 -6.61
N ASP A 76 -12.68 16.85 -5.86
CA ASP A 76 -11.97 16.91 -4.58
C ASP A 76 -10.45 16.77 -4.75
N MET A 77 -9.71 16.81 -3.65
CA MET A 77 -8.25 16.73 -3.67
C MET A 77 -7.76 15.40 -4.28
N SER A 78 -8.46 14.30 -4.05
CA SER A 78 -8.07 12.99 -4.60
C SER A 78 -8.33 12.88 -6.09
N ASP A 79 -9.40 13.52 -6.58
CA ASP A 79 -9.70 13.59 -8.00
C ASP A 79 -8.61 14.39 -8.74
N LYS A 80 -8.27 15.57 -8.23
CA LYS A 80 -7.22 16.41 -8.77
C LYS A 80 -5.86 15.72 -8.76
N TRP A 81 -5.58 14.98 -7.69
CA TRP A 81 -4.36 14.18 -7.60
C TRP A 81 -4.29 13.08 -8.67
N VAL A 82 -5.31 12.20 -8.77
CA VAL A 82 -5.27 11.09 -9.75
C VAL A 82 -5.23 11.59 -11.18
N LEU A 83 -5.92 12.69 -11.48
CA LEU A 83 -5.90 13.34 -12.81
C LEU A 83 -4.53 13.94 -13.14
N SER A 84 -3.87 14.56 -12.16
CA SER A 84 -2.50 15.08 -12.31
C SER A 84 -1.50 13.93 -12.52
N GLU A 85 -1.63 12.84 -11.76
CA GLU A 85 -0.80 11.66 -11.91
C GLU A 85 -0.98 10.99 -13.28
N LEU A 86 -2.21 10.93 -13.78
CA LEU A 86 -2.48 10.45 -15.13
C LEU A 86 -1.84 11.32 -16.20
N ALA A 87 -1.93 12.64 -16.07
CA ALA A 87 -1.30 13.58 -16.99
C ALA A 87 0.23 13.40 -17.02
N ARG A 88 0.85 13.27 -15.84
CA ARG A 88 2.28 12.99 -15.68
C ARG A 88 2.65 11.65 -16.32
N THR A 89 1.88 10.60 -16.04
CA THR A 89 2.11 9.28 -16.61
C THR A 89 2.00 9.27 -18.13
N ALA A 90 0.99 9.94 -18.70
CA ALA A 90 0.83 10.05 -20.15
C ALA A 90 2.02 10.76 -20.80
N ALA A 91 2.53 11.83 -20.20
CA ALA A 91 3.72 12.52 -20.67
C ALA A 91 4.97 11.63 -20.63
N GLU A 92 5.22 10.94 -19.50
CA GLU A 92 6.38 10.06 -19.32
C GLU A 92 6.33 8.86 -20.27
N VAL A 93 5.16 8.22 -20.42
CA VAL A 93 4.96 7.09 -21.34
C VAL A 93 5.24 7.53 -22.79
N THR A 94 4.67 8.64 -23.21
CA THR A 94 4.88 9.19 -24.57
C THR A 94 6.38 9.48 -24.79
N ALA A 95 7.02 10.16 -23.84
CA ALA A 95 8.45 10.47 -23.95
C ALA A 95 9.35 9.23 -24.00
N ASN A 96 8.99 8.16 -23.29
CA ASN A 96 9.73 6.89 -23.33
C ASN A 96 9.50 6.15 -24.66
N LEU A 97 8.25 6.16 -25.18
CA LEU A 97 7.95 5.57 -26.50
C LEU A 97 8.70 6.28 -27.62
N ASP A 98 8.78 7.61 -27.59
CA ASP A 98 9.52 8.43 -28.57
C ASP A 98 11.04 8.10 -28.58
N LYS A 99 11.57 7.66 -27.42
CA LYS A 99 12.96 7.21 -27.28
C LYS A 99 13.16 5.71 -27.52
N TYR A 100 12.11 4.97 -27.87
CA TYR A 100 12.11 3.50 -27.95
C TYR A 100 12.44 2.78 -26.65
N GLU A 101 12.20 3.43 -25.50
CA GLU A 101 12.36 2.85 -24.15
C GLU A 101 11.08 2.12 -23.73
N LEU A 102 10.71 1.08 -24.49
CA LEU A 102 9.41 0.39 -24.38
C LEU A 102 9.18 -0.21 -22.99
N GLY A 103 10.24 -0.76 -22.38
CA GLY A 103 10.17 -1.36 -21.04
C GLY A 103 9.83 -0.33 -19.96
N LEU A 104 10.44 0.87 -20.04
CA LEU A 104 10.14 1.96 -19.13
C LEU A 104 8.72 2.52 -19.33
N ALA A 105 8.28 2.61 -20.59
CA ALA A 105 6.91 3.01 -20.90
C ALA A 105 5.88 2.05 -20.29
N ALA A 106 6.07 0.73 -20.48
CA ALA A 106 5.21 -0.31 -19.91
C ALA A 106 5.16 -0.27 -18.39
N GLU A 107 6.33 -0.14 -17.73
CA GLU A 107 6.44 -0.04 -16.27
C GLU A 107 5.70 1.19 -15.70
N LYS A 108 5.78 2.34 -16.39
CA LYS A 108 5.06 3.55 -15.96
C LYS A 108 3.56 3.37 -15.98
N VAL A 109 3.01 2.75 -17.01
CA VAL A 109 1.57 2.46 -17.10
C VAL A 109 1.16 1.44 -16.05
N GLU A 110 1.95 0.37 -15.87
CA GLU A 110 1.70 -0.67 -14.88
C GLU A 110 1.63 -0.06 -13.47
N ASN A 111 2.64 0.74 -13.08
CA ASN A 111 2.70 1.39 -11.77
C ASN A 111 1.52 2.35 -11.55
N PHE A 112 1.15 3.14 -12.58
CA PHE A 112 -0.02 4.01 -12.48
C PHE A 112 -1.30 3.22 -12.22
N ILE A 113 -1.54 2.16 -12.98
CA ILE A 113 -2.76 1.35 -12.83
C ILE A 113 -2.75 0.60 -11.51
N TRP A 114 -1.63 -0.02 -11.14
CA TRP A 114 -1.54 -0.85 -9.94
C TRP A 114 -1.59 -0.02 -8.68
N ASP A 115 -0.63 0.89 -8.51
CA ASP A 115 -0.41 1.60 -7.25
C ASP A 115 -1.34 2.81 -7.09
N ILE A 116 -1.51 3.62 -8.15
CA ILE A 116 -2.24 4.88 -8.06
C ILE A 116 -3.73 4.65 -8.22
N TYR A 117 -4.12 4.05 -9.35
CA TYR A 117 -5.54 3.87 -9.65
C TYR A 117 -6.20 2.81 -8.77
N CYS A 118 -5.66 1.57 -8.72
CA CYS A 118 -6.28 0.47 -8.02
C CYS A 118 -6.11 0.55 -6.50
N ASP A 119 -4.88 0.77 -6.01
CA ASP A 119 -4.60 0.67 -4.57
C ASP A 119 -5.01 1.92 -3.78
N TRP A 120 -5.02 3.08 -4.43
CA TRP A 120 -5.41 4.32 -3.79
C TRP A 120 -6.73 4.87 -4.29
N TYR A 121 -6.85 5.23 -5.57
CA TYR A 121 -7.98 6.01 -6.02
C TYR A 121 -9.30 5.25 -5.95
N ILE A 122 -9.36 4.00 -6.39
CA ILE A 122 -10.54 3.14 -6.25
C ILE A 122 -10.93 2.99 -4.78
N GLU A 123 -9.97 2.76 -3.88
CA GLU A 123 -10.24 2.61 -2.45
C GLU A 123 -10.79 3.91 -1.83
N ILE A 124 -10.30 5.06 -2.27
CA ILE A 124 -10.83 6.37 -1.87
C ILE A 124 -12.27 6.54 -2.34
N CYS A 125 -12.56 6.24 -3.60
CA CYS A 125 -13.89 6.40 -4.18
C CYS A 125 -14.97 5.55 -3.50
N LYS A 126 -14.62 4.41 -2.89
CA LYS A 126 -15.60 3.54 -2.21
C LYS A 126 -16.44 4.27 -1.17
N SER A 127 -15.89 5.24 -0.45
CA SER A 127 -16.66 6.01 0.53
C SER A 127 -17.65 6.97 -0.12
N ARG A 128 -17.26 7.58 -1.22
CA ARG A 128 -18.12 8.51 -1.98
C ARG A 128 -19.23 7.74 -2.70
N LEU A 129 -18.91 6.60 -3.31
CA LEU A 129 -19.87 5.75 -4.02
C LEU A 129 -20.95 5.18 -3.10
N ASN A 130 -20.62 4.90 -1.83
CA ASN A 130 -21.54 4.38 -0.83
C ASN A 130 -22.09 5.46 0.12
N GLY A 131 -21.73 6.74 -0.10
CA GLY A 131 -22.17 7.88 0.70
C GLY A 131 -23.56 8.37 0.29
N GLU A 132 -24.10 9.31 1.07
CA GLU A 132 -25.43 9.90 0.84
C GLU A 132 -25.37 11.07 -0.17
N ASP A 133 -24.19 11.61 -0.47
CA ASP A 133 -24.01 12.72 -1.41
C ASP A 133 -23.98 12.20 -2.86
N ALA A 134 -25.11 12.31 -3.53
CA ALA A 134 -25.29 11.86 -4.91
C ALA A 134 -24.36 12.60 -5.91
N GLN A 135 -24.06 13.89 -5.67
CA GLN A 135 -23.17 14.68 -6.54
C GLN A 135 -21.73 14.21 -6.42
N GLN A 136 -21.25 13.95 -5.19
CA GLN A 136 -19.93 13.40 -4.96
C GLN A 136 -19.78 11.98 -5.53
N ALA A 137 -20.82 11.16 -5.43
CA ALA A 137 -20.84 9.84 -6.02
C ALA A 137 -20.77 9.88 -7.55
N ASP A 138 -21.53 10.77 -8.19
CA ASP A 138 -21.52 10.97 -9.66
C ASP A 138 -20.15 11.49 -10.13
N THR A 139 -19.58 12.48 -9.44
CA THR A 139 -18.23 12.98 -9.70
C THR A 139 -17.20 11.86 -9.65
N ALA A 140 -17.22 11.03 -8.60
CA ALA A 140 -16.29 9.91 -8.47
C ALA A 140 -16.44 8.90 -9.61
N ARG A 141 -17.68 8.56 -10.03
CA ARG A 141 -17.94 7.67 -11.17
C ARG A 141 -17.37 8.20 -12.47
N LYS A 142 -17.58 9.49 -12.75
CA LYS A 142 -17.09 10.15 -13.95
C LYS A 142 -15.57 10.16 -14.02
N VAL A 143 -14.90 10.51 -12.91
CA VAL A 143 -13.43 10.48 -12.86
C VAL A 143 -12.89 9.05 -12.96
N LEU A 144 -13.51 8.07 -12.28
CA LEU A 144 -13.13 6.66 -12.40
C LEU A 144 -13.17 6.17 -13.84
N VAL A 145 -14.26 6.42 -14.56
CA VAL A 145 -14.42 6.00 -15.95
C VAL A 145 -13.44 6.75 -16.87
N TRP A 146 -13.28 8.05 -16.68
CA TRP A 146 -12.39 8.87 -17.51
C TRP A 146 -10.92 8.46 -17.37
N VAL A 147 -10.48 8.24 -16.12
CA VAL A 147 -9.11 7.79 -15.83
C VAL A 147 -8.88 6.39 -16.40
N LEU A 148 -9.84 5.48 -16.23
CA LEU A 148 -9.75 4.12 -16.78
C LEU A 148 -9.63 4.13 -18.31
N ASP A 149 -10.47 4.91 -19.01
CA ASP A 149 -10.41 5.06 -20.47
C ASP A 149 -9.00 5.46 -20.93
N LYS A 150 -8.42 6.48 -20.30
CA LYS A 150 -7.06 6.95 -20.68
C LYS A 150 -5.97 5.95 -20.31
N ALA A 151 -6.07 5.31 -19.16
CA ALA A 151 -5.11 4.29 -18.74
C ALA A 151 -5.14 3.05 -19.66
N LEU A 152 -6.33 2.62 -20.11
CA LEU A 152 -6.47 1.55 -21.10
C LEU A 152 -5.80 1.92 -22.43
N LYS A 153 -5.96 3.13 -22.91
CA LYS A 153 -5.32 3.61 -24.14
C LYS A 153 -3.80 3.63 -24.04
N LEU A 154 -3.26 4.04 -22.89
CA LEU A 154 -1.82 3.99 -22.62
C LEU A 154 -1.28 2.55 -22.53
N LEU A 155 -2.07 1.62 -22.00
CA LEU A 155 -1.68 0.20 -21.84
C LEU A 155 -1.86 -0.61 -23.12
N HIS A 156 -2.77 -0.19 -24.02
CA HIS A 156 -3.18 -1.00 -25.19
C HIS A 156 -2.02 -1.51 -26.06
N PRO A 157 -0.96 -0.75 -26.35
CA PRO A 157 0.17 -1.25 -27.13
C PRO A 157 0.86 -2.47 -26.52
N PHE A 158 0.79 -2.64 -25.21
CA PHE A 158 1.43 -3.72 -24.46
C PHE A 158 0.50 -4.91 -24.23
N MET A 159 -0.77 -4.64 -23.88
CA MET A 159 -1.79 -5.64 -23.52
C MET A 159 -3.09 -5.41 -24.33
N PRO A 160 -3.08 -5.69 -25.65
CA PRO A 160 -4.17 -5.29 -26.54
C PRO A 160 -5.49 -6.02 -26.28
N PHE A 161 -5.46 -7.29 -25.82
CA PHE A 161 -6.68 -8.10 -25.72
C PHE A 161 -7.53 -7.68 -24.53
N ILE A 162 -6.96 -7.61 -23.33
CA ILE A 162 -7.70 -7.22 -22.13
C ILE A 162 -8.14 -5.76 -22.17
N THR A 163 -7.33 -4.88 -22.74
CA THR A 163 -7.68 -3.45 -22.84
C THR A 163 -8.82 -3.21 -23.82
N GLU A 164 -8.86 -3.92 -24.94
CA GLU A 164 -9.99 -3.88 -25.88
C GLU A 164 -11.27 -4.36 -25.23
N GLU A 165 -11.25 -5.52 -24.58
CA GLU A 165 -12.40 -6.12 -23.91
C GLU A 165 -12.99 -5.20 -22.82
N ILE A 166 -12.13 -4.61 -22.00
CA ILE A 166 -12.57 -3.67 -20.96
C ILE A 166 -13.10 -2.38 -21.61
N TYR A 167 -12.42 -1.85 -22.62
CA TYR A 167 -12.80 -0.62 -23.28
C TYR A 167 -14.20 -0.71 -23.90
N GLN A 168 -14.50 -1.78 -24.62
CA GLN A 168 -15.81 -2.01 -25.24
C GLN A 168 -16.95 -2.10 -24.24
N ALA A 169 -16.66 -2.49 -23.00
CA ALA A 169 -17.64 -2.56 -21.92
C ALA A 169 -17.81 -1.21 -21.16
N LEU A 170 -17.04 -0.17 -21.48
CA LEU A 170 -17.20 1.16 -20.87
C LEU A 170 -18.34 1.94 -21.55
N PRO A 171 -19.12 2.72 -20.77
CA PRO A 171 -20.14 3.60 -21.34
C PRO A 171 -19.54 4.65 -22.28
N GLY A 172 -20.15 4.83 -23.44
CA GLY A 172 -19.69 5.82 -24.44
C GLY A 172 -18.43 5.40 -25.20
N SER A 173 -17.99 4.15 -25.10
CA SER A 173 -16.90 3.61 -25.90
C SER A 173 -17.25 3.58 -27.38
N ALA A 174 -16.24 3.76 -28.23
CA ALA A 174 -16.36 3.52 -29.67
C ALA A 174 -16.23 2.01 -29.99
N GLU A 175 -16.33 1.66 -31.27
CA GLU A 175 -16.27 0.26 -31.72
C GLU A 175 -14.97 -0.45 -31.34
N THR A 176 -13.84 0.27 -31.33
CA THR A 176 -12.54 -0.27 -30.92
C THR A 176 -11.64 0.80 -30.31
N ILE A 177 -10.83 0.40 -29.34
CA ILE A 177 -9.80 1.25 -28.74
C ILE A 177 -8.67 1.58 -29.73
N MET A 178 -8.41 0.69 -30.70
CA MET A 178 -7.30 0.81 -31.67
C MET A 178 -7.32 2.09 -32.50
N THR A 179 -8.51 2.62 -32.78
CA THR A 179 -8.69 3.82 -33.61
C THR A 179 -8.85 5.09 -32.79
N GLN A 180 -8.71 4.99 -31.47
CA GLN A 180 -8.88 6.13 -30.58
C GLN A 180 -7.63 7.00 -30.52
N GLU A 181 -7.84 8.28 -30.22
CA GLU A 181 -6.73 9.21 -30.01
C GLU A 181 -5.88 8.78 -28.81
N TRP A 182 -4.56 8.89 -28.99
CA TRP A 182 -3.60 8.72 -27.92
C TRP A 182 -3.79 9.79 -26.84
N PRO A 183 -3.70 9.42 -25.54
CA PRO A 183 -3.85 10.39 -24.45
C PRO A 183 -2.79 11.47 -24.49
N ASP A 184 -3.19 12.68 -24.82
CA ASP A 184 -2.31 13.85 -24.93
C ASP A 184 -2.22 14.58 -23.58
N ALA A 185 -1.08 14.47 -22.91
CA ALA A 185 -0.82 15.13 -21.64
C ALA A 185 -0.95 16.65 -21.71
N GLY A 186 -0.66 17.27 -22.86
CA GLY A 186 -0.80 18.71 -23.06
C GLY A 186 -2.25 19.21 -23.03
N LYS A 187 -3.23 18.30 -23.19
CA LYS A 187 -4.66 18.59 -23.09
C LYS A 187 -5.25 18.22 -21.72
N MET A 188 -4.45 17.68 -20.80
CA MET A 188 -4.88 17.32 -19.46
C MET A 188 -4.53 18.41 -18.47
N THR A 189 -5.49 18.75 -17.60
CA THR A 189 -5.24 19.70 -16.51
C THR A 189 -4.49 18.99 -15.38
N ALA A 190 -3.52 19.67 -14.79
CA ALA A 190 -2.80 19.20 -13.61
C ALA A 190 -2.89 20.25 -12.50
N TRP A 191 -2.92 19.79 -11.25
CA TRP A 191 -3.02 20.59 -10.04
C TRP A 191 -1.81 20.32 -9.12
N PRO A 192 -0.66 20.95 -9.38
CA PRO A 192 0.60 20.62 -8.66
C PRO A 192 0.52 20.79 -7.15
N GLN A 193 -0.23 21.81 -6.67
CA GLN A 193 -0.35 22.05 -5.23
C GLN A 193 -1.19 20.98 -4.54
N GLU A 194 -2.35 20.65 -5.11
CA GLU A 194 -3.21 19.59 -4.57
C GLU A 194 -2.54 18.23 -4.63
N CYS A 195 -1.74 17.98 -5.68
CA CYS A 195 -0.94 16.76 -5.79
C CYS A 195 0.09 16.67 -4.67
N ALA A 196 0.87 17.74 -4.44
CA ALA A 196 1.86 17.79 -3.36
C ALA A 196 1.21 17.65 -1.96
N ASP A 197 0.09 18.31 -1.73
CA ASP A 197 -0.66 18.20 -0.47
C ASP A 197 -1.16 16.76 -0.24
N PHE A 198 -1.62 16.09 -1.30
CA PHE A 198 -2.12 14.71 -1.21
C PHE A 198 -0.99 13.69 -1.02
N GLU A 199 0.16 13.89 -1.67
CA GLU A 199 1.35 13.05 -1.47
C GLU A 199 1.84 13.09 -0.02
N VAL A 200 1.84 14.26 0.61
CA VAL A 200 2.17 14.43 2.04
C VAL A 200 1.23 13.58 2.92
N LEU A 201 -0.08 13.58 2.63
CA LEU A 201 -1.05 12.76 3.34
C LEU A 201 -0.82 11.26 3.12
N MET A 202 -0.56 10.86 1.88
CA MET A 202 -0.30 9.46 1.54
C MET A 202 0.93 8.92 2.25
N ASP A 203 2.01 9.69 2.29
CA ASP A 203 3.24 9.30 2.97
C ASP A 203 3.02 9.15 4.47
N TYR A 204 2.27 10.07 5.07
CA TYR A 204 1.90 9.97 6.48
C TYR A 204 1.02 8.74 6.75
N ILE A 205 0.00 8.49 5.93
CA ILE A 205 -0.87 7.31 6.05
C ILE A 205 -0.06 6.01 5.90
N LYS A 206 0.87 5.94 4.93
CA LYS A 206 1.76 4.79 4.76
C LYS A 206 2.61 4.56 6.00
N ALA A 207 3.22 5.60 6.56
CA ALA A 207 4.04 5.52 7.76
C ALA A 207 3.23 5.02 8.98
N VAL A 208 2.01 5.53 9.19
CA VAL A 208 1.10 5.04 10.23
C VAL A 208 0.77 3.56 10.02
N ARG A 209 0.45 3.15 8.79
CA ARG A 209 0.13 1.74 8.46
C ARG A 209 1.30 0.81 8.71
N THR A 210 2.53 1.23 8.37
CA THR A 210 3.75 0.46 8.64
C THR A 210 3.91 0.22 10.14
N ILE A 211 3.84 1.26 10.97
CA ILE A 211 3.94 1.13 12.42
C ILE A 211 2.83 0.23 12.98
N ARG A 212 1.60 0.38 12.51
CA ARG A 212 0.48 -0.48 12.94
C ARG A 212 0.72 -1.95 12.58
N ASN A 213 1.28 -2.23 11.41
CA ASN A 213 1.64 -3.59 10.99
C ASN A 213 2.76 -4.17 11.87
N ASP A 214 3.82 -3.39 12.11
CA ASP A 214 4.97 -3.81 12.95
C ASP A 214 4.53 -4.13 14.39
N MET A 215 3.55 -3.39 14.89
CA MET A 215 2.95 -3.60 16.20
C MET A 215 1.80 -4.63 16.20
N ASN A 216 1.48 -5.25 15.06
CA ASN A 216 0.36 -6.19 14.90
C ASN A 216 -1.00 -5.62 15.39
N VAL A 217 -1.25 -4.34 15.16
CA VAL A 217 -2.49 -3.67 15.55
C VAL A 217 -3.65 -4.17 14.68
N HIS A 218 -4.75 -4.58 15.33
CA HIS A 218 -5.93 -5.04 14.60
C HIS A 218 -6.49 -3.93 13.68
N PRO A 219 -6.83 -4.21 12.40
CA PRO A 219 -7.29 -3.20 11.45
C PRO A 219 -8.49 -2.37 11.92
N ALA A 220 -9.43 -2.97 12.66
CA ALA A 220 -10.60 -2.26 13.17
C ALA A 220 -10.31 -1.31 14.34
N LYS A 221 -9.12 -1.36 14.94
CA LYS A 221 -8.76 -0.53 16.08
C LYS A 221 -8.43 0.88 15.61
N LYS A 222 -9.24 1.84 16.00
CA LYS A 222 -9.03 3.25 15.71
C LYS A 222 -8.26 3.92 16.85
N THR A 223 -7.52 4.98 16.51
CA THR A 223 -6.65 5.70 17.45
C THR A 223 -6.77 7.21 17.27
N SER A 224 -6.63 7.96 18.37
CA SER A 224 -6.40 9.39 18.28
C SER A 224 -4.96 9.68 17.85
N MET A 225 -4.71 10.84 17.27
CA MET A 225 -3.36 11.25 16.91
C MET A 225 -3.19 12.78 16.96
N THR A 226 -2.03 13.22 17.42
CA THR A 226 -1.59 14.60 17.28
C THR A 226 -0.53 14.68 16.20
N ILE A 227 -0.70 15.56 15.22
CA ILE A 227 0.21 15.72 14.10
C ILE A 227 0.88 17.09 14.18
N GLU A 228 2.19 17.07 14.34
CA GLU A 228 3.05 18.24 14.22
C GLU A 228 3.44 18.42 12.77
N THR A 229 3.08 19.55 12.16
CA THR A 229 3.35 19.85 10.75
C THR A 229 3.41 21.35 10.47
N ALA A 230 4.24 21.72 9.51
CA ALA A 230 4.27 23.06 8.95
C ALA A 230 3.19 23.31 7.87
N ASN A 231 2.54 22.23 7.37
CA ASN A 231 1.45 22.33 6.39
C ASN A 231 0.13 21.79 6.97
N PRO A 232 -0.50 22.48 7.93
CA PRO A 232 -1.75 22.03 8.54
C PRO A 232 -2.91 21.98 7.54
N ALA A 233 -2.89 22.79 6.48
CA ALA A 233 -3.97 22.86 5.49
C ALA A 233 -4.17 21.53 4.74
N ALA A 234 -3.10 20.85 4.36
CA ALA A 234 -3.16 19.52 3.72
C ALA A 234 -3.86 18.50 4.64
N PHE A 235 -3.47 18.46 5.93
CA PHE A 235 -4.04 17.54 6.91
C PHE A 235 -5.48 17.87 7.29
N GLN A 236 -5.86 19.16 7.33
CA GLN A 236 -7.26 19.57 7.54
C GLN A 236 -8.16 19.12 6.42
N LYS A 237 -7.77 19.39 5.16
CA LYS A 237 -8.49 18.92 3.97
C LYS A 237 -8.52 17.39 3.89
N GLY A 238 -7.46 16.74 4.37
CA GLY A 238 -7.27 15.29 4.34
C GLY A 238 -7.87 14.51 5.51
N GLY A 239 -8.62 15.15 6.41
CA GLY A 239 -9.14 14.51 7.63
C GLY A 239 -9.92 13.23 7.37
N ALA A 240 -10.77 13.20 6.35
CA ALA A 240 -11.54 12.02 5.95
C ALA A 240 -10.63 10.84 5.51
N TYR A 241 -9.53 11.13 4.82
CA TYR A 241 -8.56 10.11 4.41
C TYR A 241 -7.77 9.57 5.61
N LEU A 242 -7.40 10.43 6.57
CA LEU A 242 -6.77 10.01 7.81
C LEU A 242 -7.70 9.11 8.64
N ALA A 243 -8.97 9.50 8.78
CA ALA A 243 -9.96 8.69 9.50
C ALA A 243 -10.11 7.29 8.89
N ARG A 244 -10.12 7.20 7.56
CA ARG A 244 -10.32 5.95 6.84
C ARG A 244 -9.06 5.10 6.73
N PHE A 245 -7.94 5.69 6.30
CA PHE A 245 -6.74 4.95 5.89
C PHE A 245 -5.66 4.88 6.97
N ALA A 246 -5.61 5.85 7.89
CA ALA A 246 -4.77 5.82 9.08
C ALA A 246 -5.52 5.32 10.33
N PHE A 247 -6.83 5.03 10.20
CA PHE A 247 -7.73 4.61 11.28
C PHE A 247 -7.77 5.63 12.43
N ALA A 248 -7.77 6.92 12.11
CA ALA A 248 -7.86 7.99 13.08
C ALA A 248 -9.30 8.18 13.59
N THR A 249 -9.47 8.39 14.91
CA THR A 249 -10.72 8.88 15.50
C THR A 249 -10.72 10.40 15.53
N ASP A 250 -9.69 10.95 16.19
CA ASP A 250 -9.48 12.38 16.35
C ASP A 250 -8.07 12.75 15.88
N VAL A 251 -7.98 13.84 15.15
CA VAL A 251 -6.71 14.38 14.64
C VAL A 251 -6.55 15.80 15.15
N ALA A 252 -5.61 16.01 16.07
CA ALA A 252 -5.18 17.34 16.51
C ALA A 252 -3.97 17.78 15.67
N LEU A 253 -4.00 19.00 15.14
CA LEU A 253 -2.89 19.58 14.40
C LEU A 253 -2.17 20.62 15.26
N THR A 254 -0.84 20.62 15.23
CA THR A 254 -0.01 21.55 15.97
C THR A 254 1.24 21.93 15.18
N GLU A 255 1.75 23.15 15.39
CA GLU A 255 3.06 23.55 14.85
C GLU A 255 4.21 22.93 15.64
N LYS A 256 3.99 22.66 16.94
CA LYS A 256 4.99 22.06 17.83
C LYS A 256 4.30 21.19 18.87
N TYR A 257 4.70 19.95 18.96
CA TYR A 257 4.23 19.05 20.01
C TYR A 257 4.93 19.36 21.34
N THR A 258 4.11 19.61 22.37
CA THR A 258 4.58 19.93 23.74
C THR A 258 4.20 18.87 24.76
N GLY A 259 3.56 17.76 24.32
CA GLY A 259 3.16 16.66 25.20
C GLY A 259 4.34 15.78 25.60
N THR A 260 4.07 14.84 26.52
CA THR A 260 5.05 13.79 26.88
C THR A 260 5.24 12.82 25.71
N THR A 261 6.45 12.29 25.57
CA THR A 261 6.76 11.20 24.63
C THR A 261 6.67 9.83 25.31
N ASP A 262 6.52 9.78 26.63
CA ASP A 262 6.34 8.52 27.35
C ASP A 262 4.96 7.92 27.05
N GLY A 263 4.93 6.64 26.67
CA GLY A 263 3.70 5.96 26.27
C GLY A 263 3.09 6.44 24.95
N VAL A 264 3.89 7.07 24.09
CA VAL A 264 3.49 7.56 22.77
C VAL A 264 4.33 6.93 21.68
N VAL A 265 3.69 6.46 20.63
CA VAL A 265 4.36 5.99 19.41
C VAL A 265 4.50 7.16 18.47
N THR A 266 5.72 7.40 18.01
CA THR A 266 6.03 8.50 17.08
C THR A 266 6.10 8.00 15.65
N VAL A 267 5.34 8.63 14.76
CA VAL A 267 5.38 8.46 13.31
C VAL A 267 6.16 9.62 12.73
N VAL A 268 7.16 9.36 11.90
CA VAL A 268 8.00 10.41 11.31
C VAL A 268 7.98 10.33 9.79
N THR A 269 7.65 11.45 9.16
CA THR A 269 7.75 11.66 7.71
C THR A 269 8.49 12.97 7.43
N PRO A 270 8.93 13.23 6.21
CA PRO A 270 9.60 14.50 5.87
C PRO A 270 8.76 15.76 6.19
N ALA A 271 7.42 15.65 6.09
CA ALA A 271 6.50 16.79 6.22
C ALA A 271 5.75 16.85 7.56
N ALA A 272 5.77 15.76 8.37
CA ALA A 272 4.99 15.69 9.60
C ALA A 272 5.57 14.70 10.62
N ARG A 273 5.27 14.97 11.90
CA ARG A 273 5.51 14.03 12.99
C ARG A 273 4.19 13.73 13.68
N GLY A 274 3.82 12.46 13.75
CA GLY A 274 2.61 12.01 14.42
C GLY A 274 2.90 11.42 15.78
N PHE A 275 2.01 11.67 16.74
CA PHE A 275 2.09 11.17 18.10
C PHE A 275 0.80 10.42 18.40
N ILE A 276 0.90 9.10 18.59
CA ILE A 276 -0.23 8.20 18.79
C ILE A 276 -0.09 7.57 20.18
N PRO A 277 -1.11 7.66 21.05
CA PRO A 277 -1.05 7.00 22.36
C PRO A 277 -0.85 5.50 22.22
N MET A 278 0.21 4.97 22.81
CA MET A 278 0.60 3.56 22.71
C MET A 278 -0.50 2.62 23.19
N MET A 279 -1.22 3.02 24.25
CA MET A 279 -2.33 2.24 24.81
C MET A 279 -3.52 2.08 23.85
N GLU A 280 -3.67 3.00 22.91
CA GLU A 280 -4.67 2.88 21.84
C GLU A 280 -4.26 1.93 20.73
N LEU A 281 -2.97 1.67 20.56
CA LEU A 281 -2.44 0.72 19.56
C LEU A 281 -2.41 -0.72 20.08
N ILE A 282 -2.11 -0.92 21.36
CA ILE A 282 -1.93 -2.24 21.97
C ILE A 282 -3.29 -2.85 22.35
N ASP A 283 -3.54 -4.09 21.93
CA ASP A 283 -4.61 -4.92 22.50
C ASP A 283 -4.14 -5.44 23.87
N ARG A 284 -4.50 -4.70 24.93
CA ARG A 284 -4.05 -4.96 26.30
C ARG A 284 -4.27 -6.41 26.74
N GLU A 285 -5.43 -7.00 26.41
CA GLU A 285 -5.72 -8.38 26.82
C GLU A 285 -4.85 -9.40 26.08
N LYS A 286 -4.66 -9.20 24.77
CA LYS A 286 -3.80 -10.08 23.98
C LYS A 286 -2.34 -9.94 24.38
N GLU A 287 -1.89 -8.71 24.60
CA GLU A 287 -0.51 -8.47 24.99
C GLU A 287 -0.22 -9.00 26.40
N LEU A 288 -1.12 -8.82 27.35
CA LEU A 288 -1.01 -9.43 28.68
C LEU A 288 -0.97 -10.98 28.57
N LYS A 289 -1.81 -11.60 27.76
CA LYS A 289 -1.77 -13.06 27.52
C LYS A 289 -0.45 -13.50 26.90
N ARG A 290 0.10 -12.73 25.95
CA ARG A 290 1.39 -13.01 25.33
C ARG A 290 2.53 -12.92 26.37
N LEU A 291 2.56 -11.82 27.13
CA LEU A 291 3.57 -11.61 28.17
C LEU A 291 3.50 -12.67 29.27
N HIS A 292 2.32 -13.06 29.73
CA HIS A 292 2.16 -14.15 30.69
C HIS A 292 2.68 -15.48 30.16
N LYS A 293 2.45 -15.79 28.87
CA LYS A 293 2.98 -17.01 28.24
C LYS A 293 4.51 -16.98 28.08
N GLU A 294 5.06 -15.80 27.79
CA GLU A 294 6.52 -15.61 27.75
C GLU A 294 7.14 -15.69 29.14
N LEU A 295 6.49 -15.13 30.16
CA LEU A 295 6.89 -15.21 31.55
C LEU A 295 6.97 -16.66 32.00
N GLU A 296 5.91 -17.45 31.75
CA GLU A 296 5.88 -18.88 32.09
C GLU A 296 7.03 -19.67 31.44
N LYS A 297 7.37 -19.37 30.20
CA LYS A 297 8.51 -19.98 29.51
C LYS A 297 9.85 -19.59 30.15
N ALA A 298 10.05 -18.30 30.41
CA ALA A 298 11.28 -17.79 31.00
C ALA A 298 11.47 -18.32 32.44
N GLU A 299 10.40 -18.45 33.23
CA GLU A 299 10.43 -19.05 34.55
C GLU A 299 10.79 -20.55 34.52
N LYS A 300 10.23 -21.29 33.53
CA LYS A 300 10.60 -22.71 33.34
C LYS A 300 12.09 -22.87 32.99
N GLU A 301 12.60 -22.03 32.13
CA GLU A 301 14.03 -21.98 31.74
C GLU A 301 14.93 -21.65 32.96
N ALA A 302 14.59 -20.57 33.68
CA ALA A 302 15.33 -20.19 34.89
C ALA A 302 15.33 -21.27 35.95
N ASN A 303 14.19 -21.93 36.19
CA ASN A 303 14.06 -23.03 37.13
C ASN A 303 14.87 -24.26 36.71
N MET A 304 14.94 -24.55 35.40
CA MET A 304 15.79 -25.63 34.88
C MET A 304 17.27 -25.36 35.18
N PHE A 305 17.77 -24.16 34.88
CA PHE A 305 19.15 -23.79 35.17
C PHE A 305 19.46 -23.71 36.66
N ARG A 306 18.52 -23.21 37.48
CA ARG A 306 18.62 -23.15 38.94
C ARG A 306 18.70 -24.57 39.55
N ASN A 307 17.85 -25.48 39.09
CA ASN A 307 17.88 -26.88 39.55
C ASN A 307 19.17 -27.58 39.12
N GLN A 308 19.70 -27.27 37.92
CA GLN A 308 20.95 -27.83 37.45
C GLN A 308 22.14 -27.32 38.30
N LEU A 309 22.15 -26.04 38.67
CA LEU A 309 23.20 -25.46 39.55
C LEU A 309 23.05 -25.85 41.01
N ASN A 310 21.86 -26.20 41.46
CA ASN A 310 21.60 -26.73 42.82
C ASN A 310 21.94 -28.22 42.95
N ASN A 311 22.24 -28.92 41.85
CA ASN A 311 22.65 -30.31 41.91
C ASN A 311 24.15 -30.42 42.23
N PRO A 312 24.56 -30.91 43.44
CA PRO A 312 25.98 -30.98 43.82
C PRO A 312 26.80 -31.82 42.84
N LYS A 313 26.21 -32.89 42.29
CA LYS A 313 26.89 -33.78 41.33
C LYS A 313 27.23 -33.08 40.02
N PHE A 314 26.41 -32.09 39.62
CA PHE A 314 26.67 -31.29 38.43
C PHE A 314 27.79 -30.28 38.69
N VAL A 315 27.72 -29.53 39.79
CA VAL A 315 28.69 -28.45 40.11
C VAL A 315 30.09 -29.05 40.40
N GLU A 316 30.18 -30.23 41.01
CA GLU A 316 31.46 -30.89 41.37
C GLU A 316 32.10 -31.66 40.19
N ARG A 317 31.30 -32.14 39.22
CA ARG A 317 31.79 -33.05 38.17
C ARG A 317 31.81 -32.43 36.77
N ALA A 318 31.07 -31.35 36.53
CA ALA A 318 31.03 -30.69 35.22
C ALA A 318 32.27 -29.80 35.05
N PRO A 319 32.73 -29.60 33.80
CA PRO A 319 33.78 -28.65 33.52
C PRO A 319 33.39 -27.24 33.99
N GLU A 320 34.31 -26.52 34.61
CA GLU A 320 34.07 -25.17 35.15
C GLU A 320 33.46 -24.21 34.12
N LYS A 321 33.87 -24.36 32.85
CA LYS A 321 33.28 -23.59 31.70
C LYS A 321 31.77 -23.81 31.57
N LEU A 322 31.30 -25.07 31.70
CA LEU A 322 29.88 -25.40 31.56
C LEU A 322 29.06 -24.87 32.76
N VAL A 323 29.63 -24.92 33.97
CA VAL A 323 28.99 -24.37 35.17
C VAL A 323 28.84 -22.83 35.01
N ASN A 324 29.87 -22.15 34.53
CA ASN A 324 29.83 -20.70 34.30
C ASN A 324 28.88 -20.32 33.18
N GLU A 325 28.82 -21.07 32.08
CA GLU A 325 27.81 -20.89 31.01
C GLU A 325 26.38 -21.05 31.56
N THR A 326 26.14 -22.02 32.43
CA THR A 326 24.83 -22.23 33.05
C THR A 326 24.45 -21.08 33.98
N ARG A 327 25.42 -20.51 34.73
CA ARG A 327 25.19 -19.30 35.55
C ARG A 327 24.83 -18.09 34.71
N THR A 328 25.55 -17.89 33.59
CA THR A 328 25.25 -16.78 32.65
C THR A 328 23.87 -16.93 32.04
N LYS A 329 23.45 -18.16 31.68
CA LYS A 329 22.10 -18.43 31.16
C LYS A 329 21.02 -18.20 32.20
N LEU A 330 21.26 -18.55 33.47
CA LEU A 330 20.36 -18.27 34.56
C LEU A 330 20.18 -16.76 34.74
N ALA A 331 21.27 -16.01 34.85
CA ALA A 331 21.21 -14.54 34.97
C ALA A 331 20.45 -13.88 33.80
N ALA A 332 20.72 -14.30 32.57
CA ALA A 332 19.99 -13.80 31.40
C ALA A 332 18.48 -14.12 31.43
N SER A 333 18.12 -15.30 31.95
CA SER A 333 16.69 -15.68 32.11
C SER A 333 16.02 -14.86 33.24
N GLU A 334 16.73 -14.58 34.33
CA GLU A 334 16.23 -13.74 35.43
C GLU A 334 16.06 -12.27 35.01
N ASP A 335 17.00 -11.73 34.24
CA ASP A 335 16.88 -10.38 33.63
C ASP A 335 15.67 -10.32 32.66
N LYS A 336 15.47 -11.37 31.86
CA LYS A 336 14.31 -11.47 30.98
C LYS A 336 13.00 -11.49 31.76
N ILE A 337 12.91 -12.24 32.85
CA ILE A 337 11.74 -12.27 33.76
C ILE A 337 11.48 -10.89 34.33
N ALA A 338 12.49 -10.17 34.80
CA ALA A 338 12.37 -8.83 35.34
C ALA A 338 11.80 -7.85 34.29
N ASN A 339 12.31 -7.87 33.07
CA ASN A 339 11.85 -7.05 31.96
C ASN A 339 10.39 -7.37 31.57
N ILE A 340 10.01 -8.64 31.52
CA ILE A 340 8.62 -9.04 31.24
C ILE A 340 7.68 -8.56 32.34
N ASN A 341 8.05 -8.73 33.61
CA ASN A 341 7.26 -8.25 34.75
C ASN A 341 7.09 -6.73 34.73
N GLN A 342 8.12 -5.98 34.38
CA GLN A 342 8.04 -4.53 34.22
C GLN A 342 7.06 -4.16 33.09
N SER A 343 7.09 -4.89 31.97
CA SER A 343 6.15 -4.71 30.86
C SER A 343 4.71 -5.02 31.26
N ILE A 344 4.47 -6.07 32.03
CA ILE A 344 3.15 -6.42 32.57
C ILE A 344 2.64 -5.31 33.52
N GLN A 345 3.50 -4.78 34.40
CA GLN A 345 3.14 -3.68 35.29
C GLN A 345 2.82 -2.39 34.53
N ALA A 346 3.53 -2.09 33.46
CA ALA A 346 3.26 -0.91 32.61
C ALA A 346 1.92 -1.02 31.86
N LEU A 347 1.42 -2.22 31.63
CA LEU A 347 0.12 -2.50 31.00
C LEU A 347 -1.02 -2.69 32.01
N GLY A 348 -0.74 -2.91 33.25
CA GLY A 348 -1.72 -3.07 34.35
C GLY A 348 -2.24 -1.76 34.83
#